data_49daa86ae73fdfb6ed3c8fd9004990c4
#
_entry.id   49daa86ae73fdfb6ed3c8fd9004990c4
#
_cell.length_a   1.000
_cell.length_b   1.000
_cell.length_c   1.000
_cell.angle_alpha   90.00
_cell.angle_beta   90.00
_cell.angle_gamma   90.00
#
_symmetry.space_group_name_H-M   'P 1'
#
loop_
_entity.id
_entity.type
_entity.pdbx_description
1 polymer ?
#
loop_
_entity_poly.entity_id
_entity_poly.type
_entity_poly.pdbx_seq_one_letter_code
_entity_poly.pdbx_strand_id
1 'polypeptide(L)'
;MQIDLPVVWAAIIGLGVFIYVMLDGFDLGVGLLFPFFEEKADRQVMVNTIAPVWDGNETFLVLGGAGLYGAFPGVYSTLLPANYLPLILMVVGLIFRGAAFELRAKAVRTQHAWDLAFIGGSALAGLCQGIVLGSLLQGIKIVNGRFAGGPFDWLSPFSLFCGIGVLFTYATLGCGWLILKTDGELQSKIRQVMKPLVSVLLGAIAIVSLWTVIGLPAVALRWFGSGNLGWFLPVPILVIACVWGIFRSLRLKHEATPFLLTLALCFLGFSGLLISIWPNIVPPSLTIWEASSSHSSQLFTLVGTVIVLPVVLVYNAMQYRVFRGKVHEGDAGYH
;
A
#
# COMPACT_ATOMS: atom_id res chain seq x y z
N MET A 1 35.21 -0.11 -5.37
CA MET A 1 33.99 0.02 -4.56
C MET A 1 33.27 -1.31 -4.64
N GLN A 2 33.18 -2.06 -3.56
CA GLN A 2 32.35 -3.28 -3.56
C GLN A 2 30.89 -2.82 -3.40
N ILE A 3 30.00 -3.35 -4.25
CA ILE A 3 28.56 -3.08 -4.19
C ILE A 3 28.01 -3.78 -2.93
N ASP A 4 27.33 -3.03 -2.06
CA ASP A 4 26.64 -3.58 -0.88
C ASP A 4 25.32 -4.19 -1.34
N LEU A 5 25.33 -5.50 -1.66
CA LEU A 5 24.16 -6.22 -2.18
C LEU A 5 22.98 -6.21 -1.21
N PRO A 6 23.12 -6.38 0.12
CA PRO A 6 22.03 -6.20 1.07
C PRO A 6 21.29 -4.85 0.94
N VAL A 7 22.02 -3.76 0.78
CA VAL A 7 21.42 -2.42 0.58
C VAL A 7 20.68 -2.34 -0.76
N VAL A 8 21.28 -2.87 -1.82
CA VAL A 8 20.64 -2.92 -3.15
C VAL A 8 19.32 -3.71 -3.09
N TRP A 9 19.33 -4.88 -2.44
CA TRP A 9 18.13 -5.69 -2.30
C TRP A 9 17.07 -5.05 -1.40
N ALA A 10 17.47 -4.41 -0.31
CA ALA A 10 16.55 -3.65 0.53
C ALA A 10 15.86 -2.53 -0.27
N ALA A 11 16.61 -1.84 -1.13
CA ALA A 11 16.07 -0.81 -2.02
C ALA A 11 15.12 -1.38 -3.08
N ILE A 12 15.46 -2.51 -3.73
CA ILE A 12 14.62 -3.16 -4.74
C ILE A 12 13.30 -3.63 -4.11
N ILE A 13 13.36 -4.32 -2.97
CA ILE A 13 12.16 -4.83 -2.28
C ILE A 13 11.32 -3.66 -1.76
N GLY A 14 11.97 -2.66 -1.14
CA GLY A 14 11.30 -1.45 -0.67
C GLY A 14 10.57 -0.71 -1.80
N LEU A 15 11.23 -0.56 -2.97
CA LEU A 15 10.61 0.03 -4.15
C LEU A 15 9.45 -0.83 -4.67
N GLY A 16 9.60 -2.15 -4.72
CA GLY A 16 8.54 -3.07 -5.15
C GLY A 16 7.30 -2.98 -4.26
N VAL A 17 7.49 -3.03 -2.94
CA VAL A 17 6.40 -2.86 -1.96
C VAL A 17 5.77 -1.48 -2.08
N PHE A 18 6.56 -0.43 -2.27
CA PHE A 18 6.06 0.93 -2.45
C PHE A 18 5.20 1.06 -3.71
N ILE A 19 5.66 0.53 -4.85
CA ILE A 19 4.90 0.52 -6.11
C ILE A 19 3.59 -0.27 -5.91
N TYR A 20 3.64 -1.43 -5.25
CA TYR A 20 2.46 -2.21 -4.91
C TYR A 20 1.44 -1.38 -4.10
N VAL A 21 1.87 -0.76 -3.01
CA VAL A 21 1.00 0.07 -2.15
C VAL A 21 0.38 1.23 -2.91
N MET A 22 1.12 1.82 -3.87
CA MET A 22 0.60 2.93 -4.67
C MET A 22 -0.40 2.47 -5.73
N LEU A 23 -0.09 1.40 -6.46
CA LEU A 23 -0.88 0.95 -7.59
C LEU A 23 -2.06 0.08 -7.14
N ASP A 24 -1.82 -1.00 -6.41
CA ASP A 24 -2.90 -1.84 -5.90
C ASP A 24 -3.71 -1.14 -4.79
N GLY A 25 -3.09 -0.17 -4.10
CA GLY A 25 -3.76 0.62 -3.08
C GLY A 25 -4.95 1.44 -3.62
N PHE A 26 -4.87 2.04 -4.81
CA PHE A 26 -6.06 2.72 -5.36
C PHE A 26 -7.09 1.72 -5.88
N ASP A 27 -6.70 0.54 -6.34
CA ASP A 27 -7.63 -0.53 -6.75
C ASP A 27 -8.45 -1.02 -5.55
N LEU A 28 -7.79 -1.34 -4.44
CA LEU A 28 -8.43 -1.67 -3.17
C LEU A 28 -9.30 -0.50 -2.69
N GLY A 29 -8.81 0.73 -2.86
CA GLY A 29 -9.52 1.96 -2.53
C GLY A 29 -10.84 2.11 -3.26
N VAL A 30 -10.91 1.77 -4.54
CA VAL A 30 -12.17 1.75 -5.31
C VAL A 30 -13.18 0.77 -4.69
N GLY A 31 -12.74 -0.42 -4.26
CA GLY A 31 -13.60 -1.37 -3.55
C GLY A 31 -14.13 -0.83 -2.22
N LEU A 32 -13.30 -0.12 -1.46
CA LEU A 32 -13.69 0.51 -0.20
C LEU A 32 -14.71 1.65 -0.39
N LEU A 33 -14.75 2.24 -1.57
CA LEU A 33 -15.68 3.34 -1.87
C LEU A 33 -17.07 2.88 -2.30
N PHE A 34 -17.25 1.62 -2.68
CA PHE A 34 -18.56 1.09 -3.14
C PHE A 34 -19.74 1.36 -2.19
N PRO A 35 -19.60 1.28 -0.85
CA PRO A 35 -20.70 1.59 0.05
C PRO A 35 -21.24 3.03 -0.06
N PHE A 36 -20.45 3.97 -0.58
CA PHE A 36 -20.86 5.37 -0.76
C PHE A 36 -21.60 5.63 -2.08
N PHE A 37 -21.68 4.63 -2.97
CA PHE A 37 -22.31 4.73 -4.29
C PHE A 37 -23.31 3.60 -4.46
N GLU A 38 -24.61 3.93 -4.43
CA GLU A 38 -25.69 2.93 -4.50
C GLU A 38 -26.07 2.58 -5.94
N GLU A 39 -25.88 3.52 -6.88
CA GLU A 39 -26.25 3.35 -8.27
C GLU A 39 -25.35 2.31 -8.97
N LYS A 40 -26.00 1.34 -9.61
CA LYS A 40 -25.27 0.27 -10.33
C LYS A 40 -24.41 0.82 -11.47
N ALA A 41 -24.87 1.86 -12.14
CA ALA A 41 -24.14 2.54 -13.20
C ALA A 41 -22.85 3.16 -12.68
N ASP A 42 -22.90 3.91 -11.56
CA ASP A 42 -21.73 4.47 -10.90
C ASP A 42 -20.71 3.40 -10.55
N ARG A 43 -21.15 2.31 -9.90
CA ARG A 43 -20.28 1.16 -9.54
C ARG A 43 -19.66 0.50 -10.76
N GLN A 44 -20.40 0.39 -11.87
CA GLN A 44 -19.86 -0.18 -13.10
C GLN A 44 -18.76 0.69 -13.70
N VAL A 45 -18.96 2.02 -13.75
CA VAL A 45 -17.93 2.97 -14.19
C VAL A 45 -16.69 2.85 -13.28
N MET A 46 -16.89 2.82 -11.94
CA MET A 46 -15.78 2.69 -10.99
C MET A 46 -14.94 1.43 -11.25
N VAL A 47 -15.57 0.27 -11.44
CA VAL A 47 -14.88 -0.99 -11.76
C VAL A 47 -14.13 -0.89 -13.08
N ASN A 48 -14.77 -0.34 -14.13
CA ASN A 48 -14.17 -0.22 -15.45
C ASN A 48 -12.90 0.65 -15.46
N THR A 49 -12.73 1.56 -14.47
CA THR A 49 -11.51 2.37 -14.35
C THR A 49 -10.28 1.57 -13.96
N ILE A 50 -10.45 0.47 -13.23
CA ILE A 50 -9.38 -0.35 -12.67
C ILE A 50 -9.26 -1.73 -13.33
N ALA A 51 -10.34 -2.24 -13.93
CA ALA A 51 -10.38 -3.55 -14.58
C ALA A 51 -9.20 -3.81 -15.56
N PRO A 52 -8.72 -2.83 -16.34
CA PRO A 52 -7.59 -3.09 -17.24
C PRO A 52 -6.22 -3.10 -16.56
N VAL A 53 -6.07 -2.71 -15.28
CA VAL A 53 -4.75 -2.49 -14.64
C VAL A 53 -4.51 -3.29 -13.37
N TRP A 54 -5.54 -3.78 -12.69
CA TRP A 54 -5.45 -4.39 -11.36
C TRP A 54 -4.50 -5.60 -11.28
N ASP A 55 -4.52 -6.49 -12.27
CA ASP A 55 -3.68 -7.69 -12.30
C ASP A 55 -2.18 -7.33 -12.40
N GLY A 56 -1.87 -6.35 -13.26
CA GLY A 56 -0.51 -5.80 -13.37
C GLY A 56 -0.03 -5.12 -12.08
N ASN A 57 -0.92 -4.45 -11.37
CA ASN A 57 -0.62 -3.78 -10.09
C ASN A 57 -0.29 -4.79 -8.98
N GLU A 58 -1.03 -5.91 -8.92
CA GLU A 58 -0.83 -6.97 -7.93
C GLU A 58 0.50 -7.72 -8.11
N THR A 59 1.08 -7.72 -9.30
CA THR A 59 2.37 -8.38 -9.61
C THR A 59 3.51 -7.90 -8.71
N PHE A 60 3.48 -6.63 -8.24
CA PHE A 60 4.52 -6.10 -7.35
C PHE A 60 4.50 -6.70 -5.93
N LEU A 61 3.36 -7.25 -5.49
CA LEU A 61 3.30 -8.03 -4.25
C LEU A 61 4.15 -9.30 -4.34
N VAL A 62 4.08 -9.97 -5.49
CA VAL A 62 4.89 -11.18 -5.76
C VAL A 62 6.38 -10.83 -5.79
N LEU A 63 6.76 -9.70 -6.41
CA LEU A 63 8.14 -9.20 -6.38
C LEU A 63 8.63 -8.99 -4.95
N GLY A 64 7.81 -8.36 -4.09
CA GLY A 64 8.15 -8.15 -2.67
C GLY A 64 8.36 -9.46 -1.92
N GLY A 65 7.44 -10.41 -2.05
CA GLY A 65 7.51 -11.71 -1.37
C GLY A 65 8.66 -12.60 -1.86
N ALA A 66 8.82 -12.72 -3.18
CA ALA A 66 9.90 -13.52 -3.78
C ALA A 66 11.29 -12.90 -3.52
N GLY A 67 11.39 -11.56 -3.63
CA GLY A 67 12.61 -10.83 -3.29
C GLY A 67 13.01 -11.01 -1.82
N LEU A 68 12.03 -10.94 -0.91
CA LEU A 68 12.26 -11.16 0.51
C LEU A 68 12.78 -12.59 0.78
N TYR A 69 12.16 -13.59 0.15
CA TYR A 69 12.60 -15.00 0.27
C TYR A 69 14.02 -15.20 -0.26
N GLY A 70 14.36 -14.65 -1.42
CA GLY A 70 15.66 -14.84 -2.06
C GLY A 70 16.79 -14.06 -1.42
N ALA A 71 16.56 -12.80 -1.06
CA ALA A 71 17.60 -11.91 -0.54
C ALA A 71 17.69 -11.90 0.99
N PHE A 72 16.55 -12.05 1.70
CA PHE A 72 16.46 -11.98 3.16
C PHE A 72 15.71 -13.17 3.76
N PRO A 73 16.20 -14.42 3.60
CA PRO A 73 15.51 -15.61 4.11
C PRO A 73 15.31 -15.58 5.63
N GLY A 74 16.20 -14.93 6.38
CA GLY A 74 16.04 -14.71 7.82
C GLY A 74 14.81 -13.88 8.18
N VAL A 75 14.51 -12.84 7.38
CA VAL A 75 13.27 -12.05 7.53
C VAL A 75 12.05 -12.86 7.15
N TYR A 76 12.11 -13.54 6.02
CA TYR A 76 11.02 -14.39 5.55
C TYR A 76 10.60 -15.43 6.60
N SER A 77 11.58 -16.12 7.19
CA SER A 77 11.36 -17.15 8.21
C SER A 77 10.90 -16.62 9.58
N THR A 78 10.99 -15.32 9.83
CA THR A 78 10.53 -14.68 11.08
C THR A 78 9.24 -13.90 10.90
N LEU A 79 9.14 -13.10 9.83
CA LEU A 79 7.98 -12.24 9.55
C LEU A 79 6.72 -13.05 9.21
N LEU A 80 6.87 -14.12 8.38
CA LEU A 80 5.72 -14.90 7.97
C LEU A 80 5.08 -15.68 9.13
N PRO A 81 5.81 -16.41 9.97
CA PRO A 81 5.22 -17.05 11.14
C PRO A 81 4.62 -16.05 12.13
N ALA A 82 5.25 -14.88 12.32
CA ALA A 82 4.74 -13.85 13.23
C ALA A 82 3.40 -13.26 12.76
N ASN A 83 3.18 -13.19 11.45
CA ASN A 83 2.00 -12.58 10.82
C ASN A 83 1.23 -13.55 9.93
N TYR A 84 1.32 -14.89 10.19
CA TYR A 84 0.75 -15.88 9.27
C TYR A 84 -0.75 -15.69 9.05
N LEU A 85 -1.51 -15.39 10.12
CA LEU A 85 -2.96 -15.25 10.03
C LEU A 85 -3.37 -14.00 9.22
N PRO A 86 -2.89 -12.77 9.53
CA PRO A 86 -3.20 -11.61 8.69
C PRO A 86 -2.69 -11.75 7.26
N LEU A 87 -1.56 -12.42 7.01
CA LEU A 87 -1.08 -12.67 5.65
C LEU A 87 -1.98 -13.63 4.87
N ILE A 88 -2.45 -14.72 5.50
CA ILE A 88 -3.43 -15.63 4.89
C ILE A 88 -4.74 -14.88 4.59
N LEU A 89 -5.26 -14.13 5.57
CA LEU A 89 -6.49 -13.36 5.39
C LEU A 89 -6.34 -12.28 4.29
N MET A 90 -5.16 -11.65 4.18
CA MET A 90 -4.85 -10.73 3.10
C MET A 90 -4.98 -11.41 1.73
N VAL A 91 -4.35 -12.58 1.57
CA VAL A 91 -4.42 -13.35 0.30
C VAL A 91 -5.85 -13.78 0.01
N VAL A 92 -6.61 -14.26 1.00
CA VAL A 92 -8.02 -14.59 0.85
C VAL A 92 -8.82 -13.36 0.40
N GLY A 93 -8.56 -12.19 0.99
CA GLY A 93 -9.17 -10.92 0.56
C GLY A 93 -8.88 -10.59 -0.91
N LEU A 94 -7.62 -10.72 -1.33
CA LEU A 94 -7.20 -10.50 -2.72
C LEU A 94 -7.86 -11.50 -3.69
N ILE A 95 -7.98 -12.78 -3.31
CA ILE A 95 -8.69 -13.79 -4.12
C ILE A 95 -10.16 -13.41 -4.30
N PHE A 96 -10.87 -13.01 -3.24
CA PHE A 96 -12.26 -12.57 -3.35
C PHE A 96 -12.41 -11.31 -4.20
N ARG A 97 -11.51 -10.36 -4.08
CA ARG A 97 -11.47 -9.17 -4.92
C ARG A 97 -11.24 -9.54 -6.40
N GLY A 98 -10.23 -10.34 -6.70
CA GLY A 98 -9.93 -10.79 -8.07
C GLY A 98 -11.08 -11.57 -8.69
N ALA A 99 -11.67 -12.53 -7.95
CA ALA A 99 -12.85 -13.26 -8.40
C ALA A 99 -14.05 -12.34 -8.67
N ALA A 100 -14.20 -11.26 -7.87
CA ALA A 100 -15.29 -10.31 -8.07
C ALA A 100 -15.18 -9.57 -9.41
N PHE A 101 -13.98 -9.22 -9.87
CA PHE A 101 -13.79 -8.59 -11.19
C PHE A 101 -14.36 -9.45 -12.31
N GLU A 102 -14.00 -10.73 -12.34
CA GLU A 102 -14.38 -11.66 -13.39
C GLU A 102 -15.87 -12.06 -13.35
N LEU A 103 -16.38 -12.32 -12.15
CA LEU A 103 -17.68 -12.93 -11.96
C LEU A 103 -18.81 -11.90 -11.85
N ARG A 104 -18.53 -10.69 -11.31
CA ARG A 104 -19.52 -9.62 -11.18
C ARG A 104 -20.09 -9.19 -12.54
N ALA A 105 -19.26 -9.07 -13.56
CA ALA A 105 -19.68 -8.65 -14.89
C ALA A 105 -20.64 -9.66 -15.56
N LYS A 106 -20.46 -10.95 -15.27
CA LYS A 106 -21.26 -12.05 -15.82
C LYS A 106 -22.47 -12.41 -14.95
N ALA A 107 -22.52 -11.91 -13.71
CA ALA A 107 -23.54 -12.26 -12.72
C ALA A 107 -24.76 -11.36 -12.82
N VAL A 108 -25.94 -11.92 -13.18
CA VAL A 108 -27.20 -11.17 -13.20
C VAL A 108 -27.90 -11.22 -11.83
N ARG A 109 -28.08 -12.42 -11.26
CA ARG A 109 -28.78 -12.62 -9.99
C ARG A 109 -27.91 -12.45 -8.76
N THR A 110 -26.62 -12.76 -8.86
CA THR A 110 -25.66 -12.77 -7.75
C THR A 110 -24.74 -11.54 -7.76
N GLN A 111 -25.01 -10.53 -8.56
CA GLN A 111 -24.18 -9.32 -8.67
C GLN A 111 -23.93 -8.64 -7.32
N HIS A 112 -24.98 -8.56 -6.46
CA HIS A 112 -24.84 -8.00 -5.12
C HIS A 112 -23.87 -8.80 -4.24
N ALA A 113 -23.85 -10.13 -4.34
CA ALA A 113 -22.88 -10.94 -3.60
C ALA A 113 -21.43 -10.68 -4.06
N TRP A 114 -21.22 -10.44 -5.35
CA TRP A 114 -19.91 -10.06 -5.89
C TRP A 114 -19.52 -8.63 -5.53
N ASP A 115 -20.48 -7.70 -5.43
CA ASP A 115 -20.23 -6.37 -4.86
C ASP A 115 -19.74 -6.48 -3.41
N LEU A 116 -20.37 -7.32 -2.59
CA LEU A 116 -19.92 -7.58 -1.21
C LEU A 116 -18.54 -8.27 -1.15
N ALA A 117 -18.27 -9.20 -2.07
CA ALA A 117 -16.96 -9.85 -2.18
C ALA A 117 -15.87 -8.84 -2.57
N PHE A 118 -16.18 -7.90 -3.47
CA PHE A 118 -15.27 -6.82 -3.84
C PHE A 118 -14.98 -5.87 -2.68
N ILE A 119 -16.02 -5.41 -1.98
CA ILE A 119 -15.89 -4.54 -0.79
C ILE A 119 -15.14 -5.27 0.32
N GLY A 120 -15.60 -6.46 0.68
CA GLY A 120 -15.05 -7.24 1.81
C GLY A 120 -13.63 -7.71 1.54
N GLY A 121 -13.34 -8.15 0.31
CA GLY A 121 -12.00 -8.56 -0.11
C GLY A 121 -11.01 -7.39 -0.05
N SER A 122 -11.40 -6.23 -0.59
CA SER A 122 -10.59 -5.00 -0.54
C SER A 122 -10.36 -4.52 0.90
N ALA A 123 -11.39 -4.53 1.73
CA ALA A 123 -11.30 -4.13 3.14
C ALA A 123 -10.41 -5.10 3.93
N LEU A 124 -10.59 -6.40 3.76
CA LEU A 124 -9.83 -7.42 4.45
C LEU A 124 -8.35 -7.35 4.06
N ALA A 125 -8.06 -7.25 2.76
CA ALA A 125 -6.69 -7.15 2.26
C ALA A 125 -5.99 -5.89 2.80
N GLY A 126 -6.60 -4.71 2.67
CA GLY A 126 -6.02 -3.44 3.14
C GLY A 126 -5.85 -3.39 4.67
N LEU A 127 -6.84 -3.91 5.42
CA LEU A 127 -6.74 -4.00 6.89
C LEU A 127 -5.56 -4.88 7.30
N CYS A 128 -5.43 -6.06 6.71
CA CYS A 128 -4.34 -6.99 7.03
C CYS A 128 -2.97 -6.44 6.65
N GLN A 129 -2.84 -5.73 5.53
CA GLN A 129 -1.59 -5.06 5.15
C GLN A 129 -1.15 -4.05 6.22
N GLY A 130 -2.07 -3.22 6.71
CA GLY A 130 -1.76 -2.26 7.76
C GLY A 130 -1.49 -2.92 9.12
N ILE A 131 -2.14 -4.04 9.44
CA ILE A 131 -1.86 -4.83 10.65
C ILE A 131 -0.42 -5.38 10.58
N VAL A 132 -0.01 -5.97 9.46
CA VAL A 132 1.37 -6.46 9.26
C VAL A 132 2.38 -5.34 9.40
N LEU A 133 2.09 -4.16 8.82
CA LEU A 133 2.93 -2.98 8.96
C LEU A 133 3.06 -2.54 10.43
N GLY A 134 1.95 -2.45 11.15
CA GLY A 134 1.94 -2.07 12.56
C GLY A 134 2.67 -3.08 13.45
N SER A 135 2.47 -4.37 13.21
CA SER A 135 3.18 -5.46 13.87
C SER A 135 4.70 -5.38 13.66
N LEU A 136 5.13 -5.12 12.41
CA LEU A 136 6.55 -4.93 12.08
C LEU A 136 7.15 -3.73 12.83
N LEU A 137 6.45 -2.60 12.88
CA LEU A 137 6.91 -1.40 13.59
C LEU A 137 7.08 -1.60 15.09
N GLN A 138 6.17 -2.36 15.72
CA GLN A 138 6.26 -2.68 17.15
C GLN A 138 7.42 -3.63 17.47
N GLY A 139 7.92 -4.33 16.47
CA GLY A 139 8.99 -5.31 16.58
C GLY A 139 8.48 -6.73 16.80
N ILE A 140 9.24 -7.67 16.26
CA ILE A 140 8.95 -9.12 16.32
C ILE A 140 9.93 -9.76 17.30
N LYS A 141 9.42 -10.58 18.21
CA LYS A 141 10.25 -11.33 19.17
C LYS A 141 11.04 -12.42 18.44
N ILE A 142 12.36 -12.26 18.40
CA ILE A 142 13.29 -13.20 17.78
C ILE A 142 14.22 -13.76 18.85
N VAL A 143 14.33 -15.08 18.93
CA VAL A 143 15.29 -15.79 19.79
C VAL A 143 16.01 -16.82 18.93
N ASN A 144 17.33 -16.81 18.97
CA ASN A 144 18.20 -17.70 18.17
C ASN A 144 17.85 -17.68 16.66
N GLY A 145 17.54 -16.47 16.11
CA GLY A 145 17.23 -16.30 14.69
C GLY A 145 15.85 -16.82 14.25
N ARG A 146 14.96 -17.14 15.19
CA ARG A 146 13.61 -17.65 14.92
C ARG A 146 12.57 -16.84 15.67
N PHE A 147 11.36 -16.77 15.10
CA PHE A 147 10.21 -16.21 15.78
C PHE A 147 9.92 -16.97 17.08
N ALA A 148 9.82 -16.26 18.19
CA ALA A 148 9.59 -16.79 19.55
C ALA A 148 8.37 -16.16 20.21
N GLY A 149 7.47 -15.56 19.45
CA GLY A 149 6.24 -14.95 19.95
C GLY A 149 5.04 -15.91 19.96
N GLY A 150 3.90 -15.40 20.41
CA GLY A 150 2.62 -16.09 20.38
C GLY A 150 1.90 -15.93 19.04
N PRO A 151 0.87 -16.76 18.78
CA PRO A 151 0.13 -16.77 17.51
C PRO A 151 -0.71 -15.50 17.26
N PHE A 152 -0.90 -14.65 18.28
CA PHE A 152 -1.69 -13.42 18.24
C PHE A 152 -0.87 -12.17 18.60
N ASP A 153 0.45 -12.24 18.64
CA ASP A 153 1.30 -11.07 18.98
C ASP A 153 1.14 -9.92 17.95
N TRP A 154 0.69 -10.23 16.73
CA TRP A 154 0.33 -9.24 15.72
C TRP A 154 -0.94 -8.45 16.05
N LEU A 155 -1.81 -8.97 16.93
CA LEU A 155 -3.10 -8.37 17.30
C LEU A 155 -2.91 -7.39 18.47
N SER A 156 -2.50 -6.18 18.16
CA SER A 156 -2.34 -5.10 19.12
C SER A 156 -3.23 -3.90 18.76
N PRO A 157 -3.57 -3.03 19.72
CA PRO A 157 -4.31 -1.79 19.41
C PRO A 157 -3.60 -0.92 18.38
N PHE A 158 -2.27 -0.87 18.40
CA PHE A 158 -1.47 -0.11 17.44
C PHE A 158 -1.53 -0.71 16.04
N SER A 159 -1.34 -2.03 15.89
CA SER A 159 -1.41 -2.70 14.59
C SER A 159 -2.81 -2.61 13.96
N LEU A 160 -3.87 -2.77 14.77
CA LEU A 160 -5.25 -2.56 14.31
C LEU A 160 -5.48 -1.12 13.84
N PHE A 161 -4.96 -0.14 14.58
CA PHE A 161 -5.08 1.27 14.19
C PHE A 161 -4.30 1.56 12.90
N CYS A 162 -3.11 0.97 12.71
CA CYS A 162 -2.39 1.02 11.45
C CYS A 162 -3.21 0.41 10.30
N GLY A 163 -3.90 -0.73 10.56
CA GLY A 163 -4.82 -1.34 9.61
C GLY A 163 -5.92 -0.39 9.14
N ILE A 164 -6.59 0.25 10.09
CA ILE A 164 -7.61 1.27 9.81
C ILE A 164 -7.01 2.45 9.03
N GLY A 165 -5.82 2.92 9.40
CA GLY A 165 -5.09 3.99 8.71
C GLY A 165 -4.82 3.67 7.24
N VAL A 166 -4.42 2.42 6.94
CA VAL A 166 -4.21 1.95 5.56
C VAL A 166 -5.52 1.94 4.76
N LEU A 167 -6.65 1.54 5.36
CA LEU A 167 -7.95 1.61 4.69
C LEU A 167 -8.30 3.05 4.25
N PHE A 168 -8.09 4.04 5.13
CA PHE A 168 -8.31 5.44 4.78
C PHE A 168 -7.32 5.95 3.72
N THR A 169 -6.08 5.48 3.77
CA THR A 169 -5.06 5.78 2.74
C THR A 169 -5.51 5.28 1.38
N TYR A 170 -5.95 4.03 1.30
CA TYR A 170 -6.39 3.41 0.05
C TYR A 170 -7.70 4.02 -0.46
N ALA A 171 -8.67 4.27 0.42
CA ALA A 171 -9.89 4.98 0.03
C ALA A 171 -9.60 6.38 -0.54
N THR A 172 -8.62 7.10 0.04
CA THR A 172 -8.19 8.41 -0.47
C THR A 172 -7.48 8.31 -1.82
N LEU A 173 -6.63 7.28 -2.01
CA LEU A 173 -6.01 6.97 -3.31
C LEU A 173 -7.06 6.64 -4.36
N GLY A 174 -8.04 5.78 -4.02
CA GLY A 174 -9.16 5.43 -4.89
C GLY A 174 -9.99 6.65 -5.31
N CYS A 175 -10.28 7.56 -4.38
CA CYS A 175 -10.94 8.83 -4.72
C CYS A 175 -10.11 9.65 -5.72
N GLY A 176 -8.81 9.78 -5.47
CA GLY A 176 -7.90 10.50 -6.37
C GLY A 176 -7.88 9.91 -7.78
N TRP A 177 -7.79 8.57 -7.86
CA TRP A 177 -7.83 7.83 -9.12
C TRP A 177 -9.17 8.02 -9.85
N LEU A 178 -10.28 7.86 -9.16
CA LEU A 178 -11.61 8.03 -9.75
C LEU A 178 -11.85 9.47 -10.23
N ILE A 179 -11.39 10.51 -9.50
CA ILE A 179 -11.46 11.90 -9.96
C ILE A 179 -10.70 12.09 -11.28
N LEU A 180 -9.56 11.41 -11.46
CA LEU A 180 -8.78 11.46 -12.68
C LEU A 180 -9.47 10.74 -13.85
N LYS A 181 -10.18 9.63 -13.56
CA LYS A 181 -10.71 8.68 -14.55
C LYS A 181 -12.18 8.88 -14.90
N THR A 182 -12.91 9.68 -14.16
CA THR A 182 -14.35 9.93 -14.37
C THR A 182 -14.65 11.42 -14.62
N ASP A 183 -15.89 11.74 -14.94
CA ASP A 183 -16.38 13.10 -15.10
C ASP A 183 -17.83 13.24 -14.58
N GLY A 184 -18.46 14.37 -14.87
CA GLY A 184 -19.87 14.62 -14.58
C GLY A 184 -20.24 14.51 -13.10
N GLU A 185 -21.41 13.92 -12.85
CA GLU A 185 -22.01 13.83 -11.52
C GLU A 185 -21.23 12.88 -10.60
N LEU A 186 -20.79 11.71 -11.13
CA LEU A 186 -19.99 10.75 -10.38
C LEU A 186 -18.71 11.40 -9.85
N GLN A 187 -17.96 12.11 -10.68
CA GLN A 187 -16.76 12.82 -10.25
C GLN A 187 -17.05 13.83 -9.14
N SER A 188 -18.19 14.54 -9.24
CA SER A 188 -18.60 15.51 -8.23
C SER A 188 -18.93 14.85 -6.89
N LYS A 189 -19.63 13.71 -6.90
CA LYS A 189 -19.90 12.87 -5.71
C LYS A 189 -18.58 12.40 -5.06
N ILE A 190 -17.64 11.90 -5.86
CA ILE A 190 -16.32 11.43 -5.38
C ILE A 190 -15.54 12.56 -4.70
N ARG A 191 -15.54 13.78 -5.26
CA ARG A 191 -14.89 14.95 -4.64
C ARG A 191 -15.47 15.29 -3.28
N GLN A 192 -16.78 15.08 -3.06
CA GLN A 192 -17.42 15.29 -1.76
C GLN A 192 -16.99 14.23 -0.76
N VAL A 193 -16.93 12.95 -1.16
CA VAL A 193 -16.47 11.82 -0.32
C VAL A 193 -14.99 11.97 0.05
N MET A 194 -14.13 12.45 -0.86
CA MET A 194 -12.69 12.60 -0.61
C MET A 194 -12.38 13.59 0.52
N LYS A 195 -13.16 14.66 0.71
CA LYS A 195 -12.89 15.69 1.71
C LYS A 195 -12.83 15.16 3.15
N PRO A 196 -13.87 14.47 3.67
CA PRO A 196 -13.81 13.88 5.00
C PRO A 196 -12.73 12.78 5.11
N LEU A 197 -12.53 11.97 4.05
CA LEU A 197 -11.50 10.93 4.04
C LEU A 197 -10.09 11.51 4.26
N VAL A 198 -9.73 12.59 3.57
CA VAL A 198 -8.43 13.26 3.76
C VAL A 198 -8.29 13.82 5.18
N SER A 199 -9.36 14.34 5.77
CA SER A 199 -9.35 14.86 7.15
C SER A 199 -9.09 13.72 8.16
N VAL A 200 -9.78 12.59 7.99
CA VAL A 200 -9.58 11.40 8.84
C VAL A 200 -8.18 10.83 8.65
N LEU A 201 -7.70 10.76 7.40
CA LEU A 201 -6.34 10.29 7.09
C LEU A 201 -5.28 11.16 7.77
N LEU A 202 -5.41 12.49 7.73
CA LEU A 202 -4.50 13.39 8.44
C LEU A 202 -4.50 13.12 9.94
N GLY A 203 -5.68 12.94 10.53
CA GLY A 203 -5.82 12.55 11.94
C GLY A 203 -5.15 11.20 12.25
N ALA A 204 -5.34 10.20 11.38
CA ALA A 204 -4.71 8.90 11.52
C ALA A 204 -3.16 8.99 11.44
N ILE A 205 -2.63 9.74 10.48
CA ILE A 205 -1.19 9.99 10.34
C ILE A 205 -0.65 10.66 11.62
N ALA A 206 -1.32 11.69 12.14
CA ALA A 206 -0.90 12.38 13.35
C ALA A 206 -0.90 11.44 14.58
N ILE A 207 -1.95 10.62 14.74
CA ILE A 207 -2.06 9.66 15.84
C ILE A 207 -0.97 8.58 15.74
N VAL A 208 -0.77 7.96 14.56
CA VAL A 208 0.28 6.95 14.36
C VAL A 208 1.66 7.55 14.64
N SER A 209 1.94 8.75 14.12
CA SER A 209 3.22 9.43 14.34
C SER A 209 3.46 9.70 15.82
N LEU A 210 2.47 10.23 16.54
CA LEU A 210 2.57 10.48 17.97
C LEU A 210 2.74 9.19 18.77
N TRP A 211 1.93 8.17 18.45
CA TRP A 211 2.02 6.86 19.13
C TRP A 211 3.38 6.20 18.92
N THR A 212 3.92 6.27 17.69
CA THR A 212 5.23 5.72 17.35
C THR A 212 6.35 6.41 18.14
N VAL A 213 6.29 7.76 18.27
CA VAL A 213 7.27 8.53 19.03
C VAL A 213 7.20 8.23 20.52
N ILE A 214 5.99 8.11 21.09
CA ILE A 214 5.80 7.84 22.53
C ILE A 214 6.10 6.38 22.86
N GLY A 215 5.62 5.45 22.02
CA GLY A 215 5.66 4.01 22.28
C GLY A 215 6.95 3.31 21.88
N LEU A 216 7.75 3.90 20.98
CA LEU A 216 8.96 3.31 20.41
C LEU A 216 10.18 4.23 20.61
N PRO A 217 10.90 4.13 21.75
CA PRO A 217 12.01 5.04 22.09
C PRO A 217 13.13 5.08 21.01
N ALA A 218 13.39 3.97 20.32
CA ALA A 218 14.37 3.90 19.24
C ALA A 218 13.98 4.81 18.06
N VAL A 219 12.70 4.89 17.72
CA VAL A 219 12.19 5.78 16.68
C VAL A 219 12.26 7.23 17.16
N ALA A 220 11.86 7.50 18.41
CA ALA A 220 11.96 8.85 18.98
C ALA A 220 13.40 9.38 18.93
N LEU A 221 14.40 8.57 19.34
CA LEU A 221 15.81 8.91 19.27
C LEU A 221 16.27 9.15 17.82
N ARG A 222 15.75 8.38 16.86
CA ARG A 222 16.07 8.55 15.44
C ARG A 222 15.59 9.90 14.90
N TRP A 223 14.37 10.28 15.22
CA TRP A 223 13.75 11.50 14.71
C TRP A 223 14.21 12.78 15.45
N PHE A 224 14.35 12.69 16.77
CA PHE A 224 14.59 13.84 17.64
C PHE A 224 15.98 13.85 18.32
N GLY A 225 16.80 12.82 18.10
CA GLY A 225 18.17 12.76 18.60
C GLY A 225 19.04 13.90 18.06
N SER A 226 20.16 14.14 18.71
CA SER A 226 21.05 15.28 18.50
C SER A 226 21.33 15.58 17.01
N GLY A 227 20.78 16.68 16.50
CA GLY A 227 20.98 17.18 15.13
C GLY A 227 20.07 16.59 14.05
N ASN A 228 19.30 15.54 14.33
CA ASN A 228 18.47 14.87 13.30
C ASN A 228 17.20 15.64 12.97
N LEU A 229 16.65 16.41 13.90
CA LEU A 229 15.40 17.15 13.73
C LEU A 229 15.41 18.04 12.48
N GLY A 230 16.52 18.73 12.22
CA GLY A 230 16.64 19.60 11.04
C GLY A 230 16.56 18.86 9.71
N TRP A 231 17.05 17.61 9.66
CA TRP A 231 17.01 16.77 8.46
C TRP A 231 15.64 16.13 8.21
N PHE A 232 14.90 15.82 9.26
CA PHE A 232 13.62 15.11 9.13
C PHE A 232 12.39 16.02 9.24
N LEU A 233 12.52 17.24 9.75
CA LEU A 233 11.46 18.23 9.83
C LEU A 233 10.77 18.54 8.48
N PRO A 234 11.42 18.48 7.31
CA PRO A 234 10.74 18.64 6.03
C PRO A 234 9.61 17.63 5.79
N VAL A 235 9.70 16.40 6.32
CA VAL A 235 8.68 15.36 6.10
C VAL A 235 7.30 15.79 6.63
N PRO A 236 7.10 16.13 7.92
CA PRO A 236 5.79 16.56 8.40
C PRO A 236 5.32 17.88 7.75
N ILE A 237 6.21 18.79 7.40
CA ILE A 237 5.87 20.02 6.68
C ILE A 237 5.28 19.68 5.29
N LEU A 238 5.93 18.78 4.55
CA LEU A 238 5.45 18.32 3.25
C LEU A 238 4.13 17.56 3.34
N VAL A 239 3.93 16.77 4.40
CA VAL A 239 2.62 16.10 4.67
C VAL A 239 1.52 17.16 4.77
N ILE A 240 1.71 18.20 5.59
CA ILE A 240 0.74 19.30 5.75
C ILE A 240 0.53 20.02 4.41
N ALA A 241 1.59 20.29 3.66
CA ALA A 241 1.52 20.95 2.36
C ALA A 241 0.75 20.10 1.33
N CYS A 242 0.95 18.77 1.30
CA CYS A 242 0.20 17.85 0.45
C CYS A 242 -1.29 17.86 0.80
N VAL A 243 -1.64 17.75 2.08
CA VAL A 243 -3.04 17.77 2.53
C VAL A 243 -3.70 19.11 2.18
N TRP A 244 -3.04 20.23 2.46
CA TRP A 244 -3.54 21.56 2.05
C TRP A 244 -3.72 21.66 0.53
N GLY A 245 -2.74 21.14 -0.24
CA GLY A 245 -2.81 21.08 -1.70
C GLY A 245 -3.97 20.24 -2.21
N ILE A 246 -4.28 19.11 -1.57
CA ILE A 246 -5.44 18.26 -1.90
C ILE A 246 -6.73 19.09 -1.70
N PHE A 247 -6.94 19.72 -0.55
CA PHE A 247 -8.13 20.54 -0.31
C PHE A 247 -8.25 21.70 -1.29
N ARG A 248 -7.13 22.37 -1.60
CA ARG A 248 -7.09 23.45 -2.60
C ARG A 248 -7.48 22.93 -3.99
N SER A 249 -6.90 21.77 -4.40
CA SER A 249 -7.18 21.19 -5.72
C SER A 249 -8.63 20.72 -5.87
N LEU A 250 -9.24 20.20 -4.79
CA LEU A 250 -10.65 19.82 -4.76
C LEU A 250 -11.57 21.06 -4.92
N ARG A 251 -11.20 22.20 -4.31
CA ARG A 251 -11.93 23.47 -4.48
C ARG A 251 -11.81 24.03 -5.90
N LEU A 252 -10.62 23.95 -6.49
CA LEU A 252 -10.32 24.44 -7.85
C LEU A 252 -10.76 23.44 -8.94
N LYS A 253 -11.33 22.30 -8.54
CA LYS A 253 -11.80 21.22 -9.44
C LYS A 253 -10.70 20.63 -10.34
N HIS A 254 -9.42 20.66 -9.91
CA HIS A 254 -8.35 19.99 -10.64
C HIS A 254 -8.59 18.48 -10.67
N GLU A 255 -8.22 17.82 -11.77
CA GLU A 255 -8.49 16.38 -11.95
C GLU A 255 -7.31 15.51 -11.54
N ALA A 256 -6.09 15.82 -11.98
CA ALA A 256 -4.90 15.01 -11.69
C ALA A 256 -4.25 15.34 -10.34
N THR A 257 -4.32 16.60 -9.91
CA THR A 257 -3.61 17.08 -8.71
C THR A 257 -4.02 16.33 -7.42
N PRO A 258 -5.31 16.02 -7.15
CA PRO A 258 -5.68 15.24 -5.96
C PRO A 258 -4.99 13.88 -5.91
N PHE A 259 -4.94 13.16 -7.03
CA PHE A 259 -4.28 11.87 -7.11
C PHE A 259 -2.77 11.98 -6.89
N LEU A 260 -2.09 12.89 -7.61
CA LEU A 260 -0.64 13.08 -7.50
C LEU A 260 -0.21 13.48 -6.08
N LEU A 261 -0.97 14.35 -5.42
CA LEU A 261 -0.68 14.74 -4.04
C LEU A 261 -0.95 13.61 -3.04
N THR A 262 -1.92 12.75 -3.29
CA THR A 262 -2.15 11.55 -2.46
C THR A 262 -1.01 10.54 -2.64
N LEU A 263 -0.52 10.35 -3.88
CA LEU A 263 0.68 9.55 -4.13
C LEU A 263 1.91 10.12 -3.40
N ALA A 264 2.09 11.45 -3.44
CA ALA A 264 3.17 12.11 -2.71
C ALA A 264 3.03 11.92 -1.19
N LEU A 265 1.80 11.96 -0.65
CA LEU A 265 1.51 11.70 0.76
C LEU A 265 1.88 10.25 1.14
N CYS A 266 1.55 9.27 0.30
CA CYS A 266 1.96 7.87 0.49
C CYS A 266 3.49 7.72 0.45
N PHE A 267 4.17 8.42 -0.48
CA PHE A 267 5.63 8.43 -0.55
C PHE A 267 6.26 8.99 0.73
N LEU A 268 5.73 10.08 1.25
CA LEU A 268 6.22 10.67 2.51
C LEU A 268 6.01 9.74 3.70
N GLY A 269 4.85 9.08 3.79
CA GLY A 269 4.57 8.09 4.82
C GLY A 269 5.51 6.88 4.74
N PHE A 270 5.73 6.36 3.54
CA PHE A 270 6.66 5.24 3.31
C PHE A 270 8.11 5.63 3.61
N SER A 271 8.53 6.83 3.21
CA SER A 271 9.86 7.36 3.51
C SER A 271 10.05 7.52 5.02
N GLY A 272 9.05 8.06 5.73
CA GLY A 272 9.05 8.17 7.18
C GLY A 272 9.17 6.81 7.87
N LEU A 273 8.50 5.78 7.34
CA LEU A 273 8.63 4.40 7.80
C LEU A 273 10.07 3.90 7.63
N LEU A 274 10.64 4.00 6.41
CA LEU A 274 12.01 3.55 6.14
C LEU A 274 13.04 4.26 7.03
N ILE A 275 12.90 5.57 7.24
CA ILE A 275 13.75 6.33 8.16
C ILE A 275 13.64 5.78 9.58
N SER A 276 12.44 5.43 10.01
CA SER A 276 12.17 4.97 11.38
C SER A 276 12.78 3.59 11.67
N ILE A 277 12.76 2.68 10.69
CA ILE A 277 13.24 1.30 10.89
C ILE A 277 14.72 1.10 10.55
N TRP A 278 15.31 1.95 9.68
CA TRP A 278 16.70 1.79 9.23
C TRP A 278 17.70 1.72 10.40
N PRO A 279 18.74 0.85 10.40
CA PRO A 279 19.08 -0.14 9.36
C PRO A 279 18.41 -1.51 9.57
N ASN A 280 17.45 -1.62 10.49
CA ASN A 280 16.79 -2.87 10.80
C ASN A 280 15.72 -3.17 9.75
N ILE A 281 15.74 -4.38 9.21
CA ILE A 281 14.67 -4.88 8.35
C ILE A 281 13.53 -5.48 9.19
N VAL A 282 13.88 -6.01 10.38
CA VAL A 282 12.91 -6.39 11.43
C VAL A 282 13.32 -5.70 12.73
N PRO A 283 12.68 -4.56 13.07
CA PRO A 283 13.01 -3.85 14.30
C PRO A 283 12.70 -4.68 15.57
N PRO A 284 13.43 -4.46 16.66
CA PRO A 284 14.71 -3.75 16.75
C PRO A 284 15.92 -4.65 16.50
N SER A 285 15.72 -5.94 16.20
CA SER A 285 16.65 -7.03 16.45
C SER A 285 17.39 -7.58 15.23
N LEU A 286 16.96 -7.23 13.99
CA LEU A 286 17.56 -7.84 12.79
C LEU A 286 17.86 -6.77 11.74
N THR A 287 19.15 -6.55 11.47
CA THR A 287 19.61 -5.62 10.43
C THR A 287 19.53 -6.24 9.04
N ILE A 288 19.61 -5.39 7.98
CA ILE A 288 19.62 -5.86 6.59
C ILE A 288 20.81 -6.78 6.29
N TRP A 289 21.97 -6.57 6.93
CA TRP A 289 23.18 -7.39 6.72
C TRP A 289 23.08 -8.74 7.40
N GLU A 290 22.59 -8.78 8.64
CA GLU A 290 22.40 -10.03 9.40
C GLU A 290 21.32 -10.94 8.79
N ALA A 291 20.28 -10.33 8.19
CA ALA A 291 19.18 -11.06 7.59
C ALA A 291 19.46 -11.57 6.19
N SER A 292 20.55 -11.11 5.57
CA SER A 292 20.82 -11.34 4.15
C SER A 292 21.29 -12.75 3.85
N SER A 293 20.94 -13.26 2.66
CA SER A 293 21.48 -14.51 2.12
C SER A 293 22.95 -14.36 1.69
N SER A 294 23.59 -15.48 1.31
CA SER A 294 24.97 -15.44 0.82
C SER A 294 25.15 -14.53 -0.38
N HIS A 295 26.33 -13.93 -0.52
CA HIS A 295 26.67 -13.02 -1.63
C HIS A 295 26.38 -13.63 -3.00
N SER A 296 26.72 -14.91 -3.21
CA SER A 296 26.46 -15.63 -4.47
C SER A 296 24.97 -15.79 -4.75
N SER A 297 24.16 -16.07 -3.74
CA SER A 297 22.70 -16.18 -3.87
C SER A 297 22.08 -14.83 -4.25
N GLN A 298 22.48 -13.76 -3.55
CA GLN A 298 22.00 -12.41 -3.85
C GLN A 298 22.38 -11.96 -5.26
N LEU A 299 23.63 -12.24 -5.70
CA LEU A 299 24.08 -11.88 -7.04
C LEU A 299 23.33 -12.65 -8.12
N PHE A 300 23.13 -13.96 -7.95
CA PHE A 300 22.38 -14.79 -8.89
C PHE A 300 20.94 -14.28 -9.06
N THR A 301 20.26 -14.03 -7.95
CA THR A 301 18.89 -13.52 -7.96
C THR A 301 18.82 -12.11 -8.56
N LEU A 302 19.83 -11.26 -8.33
CA LEU A 302 19.92 -9.90 -8.87
C LEU A 302 19.99 -9.91 -10.41
N VAL A 303 20.75 -10.83 -10.99
CA VAL A 303 20.84 -10.96 -12.46
C VAL A 303 19.45 -11.23 -13.05
N GLY A 304 18.68 -12.16 -12.48
CA GLY A 304 17.31 -12.41 -12.90
C GLY A 304 16.40 -11.17 -12.73
N THR A 305 16.51 -10.49 -11.60
CA THR A 305 15.71 -9.30 -11.30
C THR A 305 16.00 -8.14 -12.25
N VAL A 306 17.27 -7.88 -12.56
CA VAL A 306 17.67 -6.82 -13.52
C VAL A 306 17.14 -7.06 -14.92
N ILE A 307 16.90 -8.30 -15.31
CA ILE A 307 16.28 -8.64 -16.59
C ILE A 307 14.75 -8.50 -16.51
N VAL A 308 14.13 -9.08 -15.52
CA VAL A 308 12.66 -9.19 -15.42
C VAL A 308 12.00 -7.87 -14.99
N LEU A 309 12.56 -7.19 -13.99
CA LEU A 309 11.94 -5.99 -13.44
C LEU A 309 11.74 -4.86 -14.46
N PRO A 310 12.70 -4.51 -15.34
CA PRO A 310 12.47 -3.53 -16.40
C PRO A 310 11.35 -3.94 -17.36
N VAL A 311 11.24 -5.22 -17.71
CA VAL A 311 10.17 -5.73 -18.58
C VAL A 311 8.80 -5.52 -17.92
N VAL A 312 8.66 -5.86 -16.64
CA VAL A 312 7.42 -5.65 -15.86
C VAL A 312 7.09 -4.16 -15.78
N LEU A 313 8.06 -3.29 -15.49
CA LEU A 313 7.84 -1.84 -15.41
C LEU A 313 7.40 -1.25 -16.75
N VAL A 314 8.03 -1.67 -17.87
CA VAL A 314 7.65 -1.21 -19.21
C VAL A 314 6.24 -1.71 -19.55
N TYR A 315 5.92 -2.98 -19.28
CA TYR A 315 4.59 -3.54 -19.49
C TYR A 315 3.52 -2.73 -18.73
N ASN A 316 3.73 -2.49 -17.43
CA ASN A 316 2.81 -1.67 -16.65
C ASN A 316 2.67 -0.24 -17.20
N ALA A 317 3.79 0.42 -17.52
CA ALA A 317 3.76 1.77 -18.11
C ALA A 317 2.99 1.81 -19.44
N MET A 318 3.15 0.79 -20.28
CA MET A 318 2.37 0.66 -21.53
C MET A 318 0.89 0.47 -21.26
N GLN A 319 0.51 -0.36 -20.27
CA GLN A 319 -0.86 -0.59 -19.86
C GLN A 319 -1.54 0.72 -19.45
N TYR A 320 -0.92 1.50 -18.56
CA TYR A 320 -1.43 2.82 -18.17
C TYR A 320 -1.51 3.82 -19.32
N ARG A 321 -0.60 3.73 -20.29
CA ARG A 321 -0.62 4.58 -21.49
C ARG A 321 -1.76 4.22 -22.45
N VAL A 322 -2.04 2.93 -22.62
CA VAL A 322 -3.13 2.43 -23.49
C VAL A 322 -4.48 2.84 -22.91
N PHE A 323 -4.67 2.66 -21.59
CA PHE A 323 -5.93 2.94 -20.89
C PHE A 323 -5.99 4.32 -20.23
N ARG A 324 -5.34 5.32 -20.81
CA ARG A 324 -5.20 6.66 -20.20
C ARG A 324 -6.47 7.53 -20.21
N GLY A 325 -7.48 7.18 -20.98
CA GLY A 325 -8.73 7.95 -21.12
C GLY A 325 -9.61 7.99 -19.87
N LYS A 326 -10.68 8.79 -19.92
CA LYS A 326 -11.80 8.73 -18.97
C LYS A 326 -12.72 7.58 -19.32
N VAL A 327 -13.45 7.08 -18.33
CA VAL A 327 -14.44 6.01 -18.47
C VAL A 327 -15.82 6.62 -18.29
N HIS A 328 -16.74 6.35 -19.20
CA HIS A 328 -18.10 6.86 -19.22
C HIS A 328 -19.12 5.75 -19.03
N GLU A 329 -20.33 6.12 -18.68
CA GLU A 329 -21.46 5.20 -18.64
C GLU A 329 -21.74 4.66 -20.04
N GLY A 330 -21.84 3.33 -20.14
CA GLY A 330 -22.06 2.65 -21.43
C GLY A 330 -20.79 2.26 -22.18
N ASP A 331 -19.61 2.64 -21.69
CA ASP A 331 -18.35 2.09 -22.24
C ASP A 331 -18.34 0.58 -22.04
N ALA A 332 -18.00 -0.16 -23.12
CA ALA A 332 -17.89 -1.61 -23.07
C ALA A 332 -16.86 -1.97 -21.99
N GLY A 333 -17.30 -2.72 -20.99
CA GLY A 333 -16.39 -3.27 -19.99
C GLY A 333 -15.32 -4.13 -20.66
N TYR A 334 -14.15 -4.18 -20.06
CA TYR A 334 -13.06 -5.02 -20.52
C TYR A 334 -13.45 -6.50 -20.38
N HIS A 335 -13.69 -7.15 -21.52
CA HIS A 335 -13.95 -8.60 -21.62
C HIS A 335 -13.14 -9.15 -22.79
#